data_968267fe5d10c722858f2eb5aeff379e
#
_entry.id   968267fe5d10c722858f2eb5aeff379e
#
_cell.length_a   1.000
_cell.length_b   1.000
_cell.length_c   1.000
_cell.angle_alpha   90.00
_cell.angle_beta   90.00
_cell.angle_gamma   90.00
#
_symmetry.space_group_name_H-M   'P 1'
#
loop_
_entity.id
_entity.type
_entity.pdbx_description
1 polymer ?
#
loop_
_entity_poly.entity_id
_entity_poly.type
_entity_poly.pdbx_seq_one_letter_code
_entity_poly.pdbx_strand_id
1 'polypeptide(L)'
;MTELHGAVADVAERIADNLRRSGSTTAAAESISGGHIATQLAAAGGAGQWFRGALIAYSEEAKFTVLKVKPGPVITVDCARQMAIGVAQLLKADFAVSTTGAGGPGPEEDQPPGTVFIAVASPANCEAKEYHFDGDPETVVRKATAQALHDLATVTGHECRSRSAATG
;
A
#
# COMPACT_ATOMS: atom_id res chain seq x y z
N MET A 1 16.06 -13.28 -9.46
CA MET A 1 15.93 -11.87 -9.00
C MET A 1 15.38 -10.93 -10.08
N THR A 2 15.80 -11.06 -11.31
CA THR A 2 15.39 -10.18 -12.44
C THR A 2 13.91 -10.29 -12.80
N GLU A 3 13.32 -11.48 -12.77
CA GLU A 3 11.92 -11.71 -13.17
C GLU A 3 10.89 -11.08 -12.20
N LEU A 4 11.14 -11.14 -10.90
CA LEU A 4 10.23 -10.53 -9.92
C LEU A 4 10.28 -8.99 -9.95
N HIS A 5 11.45 -8.42 -10.25
CA HIS A 5 11.60 -6.98 -10.45
C HIS A 5 10.83 -6.49 -11.69
N GLY A 6 10.89 -7.24 -12.79
CA GLY A 6 10.12 -6.94 -13.99
C GLY A 6 8.61 -6.98 -13.72
N ALA A 7 8.13 -8.01 -13.05
CA ALA A 7 6.71 -8.15 -12.73
C ALA A 7 6.18 -7.03 -11.81
N VAL A 8 6.97 -6.55 -10.86
CA VAL A 8 6.58 -5.44 -9.96
C VAL A 8 6.56 -4.11 -10.71
N ALA A 9 7.52 -3.86 -11.60
CA ALA A 9 7.54 -2.67 -12.45
C ALA A 9 6.33 -2.61 -13.39
N ASP A 10 5.95 -3.74 -14.00
CA ASP A 10 4.76 -3.84 -14.85
C ASP A 10 3.47 -3.53 -14.07
N VAL A 11 3.39 -3.96 -12.80
CA VAL A 11 2.25 -3.63 -11.94
C VAL A 11 2.21 -2.14 -11.62
N ALA A 12 3.35 -1.51 -11.33
CA ALA A 12 3.43 -0.08 -11.08
C ALA A 12 3.03 0.74 -12.33
N GLU A 13 3.42 0.33 -13.52
CA GLU A 13 2.96 0.96 -14.77
C GLU A 13 1.45 0.81 -14.98
N ARG A 14 0.86 -0.35 -14.64
CA ARG A 14 -0.60 -0.51 -14.70
C ARG A 14 -1.32 0.43 -13.73
N ILE A 15 -0.78 0.64 -12.53
CA ILE A 15 -1.32 1.63 -11.59
C ILE A 15 -1.26 3.04 -12.20
N ALA A 16 -0.10 3.41 -12.77
CA ALA A 16 0.08 4.69 -13.45
C ALA A 16 -0.95 4.90 -14.58
N ASP A 17 -1.19 3.89 -15.40
CA ASP A 17 -2.17 3.94 -16.48
C ASP A 17 -3.61 4.09 -15.97
N ASN A 18 -3.98 3.36 -14.92
CA ASN A 18 -5.31 3.46 -14.31
C ASN A 18 -5.54 4.86 -13.73
N LEU A 19 -4.58 5.39 -12.99
CA LEU A 19 -4.68 6.70 -12.33
C LEU A 19 -4.67 7.85 -13.34
N ARG A 20 -3.83 7.79 -14.36
CA ARG A 20 -3.81 8.79 -15.43
C ARG A 20 -5.13 8.83 -16.20
N ARG A 21 -5.68 7.66 -16.53
CA ARG A 21 -6.98 7.57 -17.24
C ARG A 21 -8.16 8.10 -16.42
N SER A 22 -8.15 7.88 -15.12
CA SER A 22 -9.21 8.36 -14.23
C SER A 22 -9.00 9.80 -13.72
N GLY A 23 -7.81 10.39 -13.95
CA GLY A 23 -7.42 11.67 -13.37
C GLY A 23 -7.26 11.62 -11.85
N SER A 24 -7.03 10.42 -11.30
CA SER A 24 -6.96 10.18 -9.86
C SER A 24 -5.52 10.11 -9.36
N THR A 25 -5.35 10.17 -8.05
CA THR A 25 -4.06 10.20 -7.37
C THR A 25 -3.96 9.11 -6.32
N THR A 26 -2.73 8.70 -5.98
CA THR A 26 -2.48 7.73 -4.91
C THR A 26 -1.38 8.15 -3.95
N ALA A 27 -1.41 7.58 -2.75
CA ALA A 27 -0.38 7.71 -1.72
C ALA A 27 -0.07 6.35 -1.08
N ALA A 28 1.02 6.26 -0.29
CA ALA A 28 1.35 5.06 0.44
C ALA A 28 1.70 5.35 1.91
N ALA A 29 1.29 4.45 2.82
CA ALA A 29 1.74 4.43 4.20
C ALA A 29 2.46 3.11 4.48
N GLU A 30 3.74 3.18 4.76
CA GLU A 30 4.61 2.02 4.81
C GLU A 30 5.16 1.80 6.23
N SER A 31 5.01 0.59 6.75
CA SER A 31 5.71 0.14 7.93
C SER A 31 6.68 -0.98 7.53
N ILE A 32 6.21 -2.21 7.40
CA ILE A 32 7.05 -3.37 7.07
C ILE A 32 7.76 -3.25 5.72
N SER A 33 7.17 -2.58 4.73
CA SER A 33 7.76 -2.41 3.39
C SER A 33 8.87 -1.34 3.31
N GLY A 34 8.99 -0.49 4.33
CA GLY A 34 10.15 0.39 4.55
C GLY A 34 10.52 1.33 3.39
N GLY A 35 9.57 1.74 2.55
CA GLY A 35 9.80 2.62 1.39
C GLY A 35 9.87 1.91 0.04
N HIS A 36 9.76 0.57 0.02
CA HIS A 36 9.81 -0.19 -1.23
C HIS A 36 8.63 0.09 -2.14
N ILE A 37 7.41 0.27 -1.60
CA ILE A 37 6.22 0.65 -2.38
C ILE A 37 6.43 2.02 -3.02
N ALA A 38 6.87 3.00 -2.24
CA ALA A 38 7.14 4.35 -2.71
C ALA A 38 8.17 4.37 -3.85
N THR A 39 9.23 3.59 -3.72
CA THR A 39 10.28 3.46 -4.74
C THR A 39 9.71 2.95 -6.05
N GLN A 40 8.85 1.93 -6.03
CA GLN A 40 8.24 1.38 -7.23
C GLN A 40 7.25 2.37 -7.88
N LEU A 41 6.41 3.03 -7.09
CA LEU A 41 5.45 4.01 -7.60
C LEU A 41 6.15 5.25 -8.18
N ALA A 42 7.23 5.71 -7.53
CA ALA A 42 8.00 6.86 -7.99
C ALA A 42 8.77 6.59 -9.30
N ALA A 43 9.13 5.32 -9.56
CA ALA A 43 9.82 4.92 -10.76
C ALA A 43 8.91 4.77 -11.99
N ALA A 44 7.59 4.63 -11.79
CA ALA A 44 6.64 4.44 -12.87
C ALA A 44 6.37 5.73 -13.66
N GLY A 45 5.94 5.55 -14.91
CA GLY A 45 5.78 6.65 -15.86
C GLY A 45 4.82 7.75 -15.40
N GLY A 46 5.29 9.02 -15.42
CA GLY A 46 4.49 10.19 -15.07
C GLY A 46 4.13 10.29 -13.59
N ALA A 47 4.90 9.68 -12.68
CA ALA A 47 4.62 9.62 -11.25
C ALA A 47 4.27 10.98 -10.63
N GLY A 48 4.93 12.06 -11.03
CA GLY A 48 4.65 13.41 -10.53
C GLY A 48 3.23 13.92 -10.78
N GLN A 49 2.45 13.28 -11.65
CA GLN A 49 1.07 13.66 -11.95
C GLN A 49 0.06 12.96 -11.03
N TRP A 50 0.35 11.74 -10.59
CA TRP A 50 -0.61 10.87 -9.90
C TRP A 50 -0.12 10.32 -8.56
N PHE A 51 1.19 10.27 -8.29
CA PHE A 51 1.73 9.82 -7.01
C PHE A 51 1.96 11.03 -6.09
N ARG A 52 1.19 11.10 -5.00
CA ARG A 52 1.27 12.20 -4.02
C ARG A 52 2.41 12.05 -3.03
N GLY A 53 3.04 10.87 -2.98
CA GLY A 53 4.12 10.55 -2.06
C GLY A 53 3.75 9.45 -1.07
N ALA A 54 4.65 9.23 -0.13
CA ALA A 54 4.48 8.20 0.89
C ALA A 54 4.95 8.68 2.26
N LEU A 55 4.41 8.06 3.31
CA LEU A 55 4.90 8.18 4.67
C LEU A 55 5.42 6.81 5.13
N ILE A 56 6.70 6.75 5.51
CA ILE A 56 7.27 5.58 6.18
C ILE A 56 6.99 5.74 7.68
N ALA A 57 5.92 5.12 8.16
CA ALA A 57 5.49 5.12 9.55
C ALA A 57 5.99 3.86 10.25
N TYR A 58 7.31 3.76 10.43
CA TYR A 58 7.95 2.55 10.96
C TYR A 58 7.68 2.36 12.45
N SER A 59 7.69 3.44 13.23
CA SER A 59 7.38 3.42 14.66
C SER A 59 5.87 3.56 14.92
N GLU A 60 5.43 3.08 16.07
CA GLU A 60 4.07 3.32 16.58
C GLU A 60 3.76 4.80 16.70
N GLU A 61 4.71 5.58 17.23
CA GLU A 61 4.59 7.03 17.40
C GLU A 61 4.26 7.72 16.06
N ALA A 62 4.93 7.34 14.96
CA ALA A 62 4.65 7.89 13.63
C ALA A 62 3.25 7.53 13.15
N LYS A 63 2.78 6.29 13.41
CA LYS A 63 1.42 5.87 13.08
C LYS A 63 0.38 6.69 13.85
N PHE A 64 0.58 6.86 15.16
CA PHE A 64 -0.40 7.52 16.03
C PHE A 64 -0.42 9.05 15.81
N THR A 65 0.75 9.69 15.75
CA THR A 65 0.83 11.15 15.67
C THR A 65 0.59 11.69 14.27
N VAL A 66 1.13 11.07 13.24
CA VAL A 66 1.08 11.58 11.87
C VAL A 66 -0.12 11.03 11.10
N LEU A 67 -0.30 9.72 11.11
CA LEU A 67 -1.41 9.05 10.39
C LEU A 67 -2.72 9.01 11.19
N LYS A 68 -2.71 9.44 12.46
CA LYS A 68 -3.88 9.45 13.34
C LYS A 68 -4.47 8.06 13.57
N VAL A 69 -3.64 7.04 13.51
CA VAL A 69 -4.00 5.69 13.96
C VAL A 69 -4.30 5.74 15.46
N LYS A 70 -5.35 5.07 15.89
CA LYS A 70 -5.68 4.99 17.34
C LYS A 70 -4.60 4.20 18.07
N PRO A 71 -4.13 4.66 19.23
CA PRO A 71 -3.18 3.90 20.04
C PRO A 71 -3.67 2.50 20.37
N GLY A 72 -2.80 1.52 20.24
CA GLY A 72 -3.10 0.10 20.43
C GLY A 72 -2.19 -0.78 19.54
N PRO A 73 -2.49 -2.08 19.42
CA PRO A 73 -1.72 -2.98 18.58
C PRO A 73 -1.64 -2.48 17.13
N VAL A 74 -0.43 -2.52 16.54
CA VAL A 74 -0.20 -1.96 15.21
C VAL A 74 -0.05 -3.03 14.10
N ILE A 75 0.04 -4.31 14.48
CA ILE A 75 0.07 -5.43 13.52
C ILE A 75 -1.35 -6.02 13.43
N THR A 76 -2.27 -5.25 12.85
CA THR A 76 -3.70 -5.59 12.76
C THR A 76 -4.34 -5.07 11.47
N VAL A 77 -5.45 -5.68 11.09
CA VAL A 77 -6.33 -5.22 10.00
C VAL A 77 -6.76 -3.76 10.21
N ASP A 78 -7.13 -3.42 11.44
CA ASP A 78 -7.61 -2.07 11.76
C ASP A 78 -6.50 -1.02 11.67
N CYS A 79 -5.29 -1.35 12.12
CA CYS A 79 -4.15 -0.45 11.94
C CYS A 79 -3.85 -0.21 10.45
N ALA A 80 -3.79 -1.27 9.63
CA ALA A 80 -3.58 -1.13 8.20
C ALA A 80 -4.64 -0.22 7.56
N ARG A 81 -5.93 -0.44 7.90
CA ARG A 81 -7.03 0.39 7.39
C ARG A 81 -6.88 1.87 7.79
N GLN A 82 -6.58 2.13 9.07
CA GLN A 82 -6.39 3.49 9.56
C GLN A 82 -5.17 4.16 8.93
N MET A 83 -4.07 3.43 8.70
CA MET A 83 -2.88 3.94 8.00
C MET A 83 -3.22 4.35 6.56
N ALA A 84 -3.96 3.53 5.81
CA ALA A 84 -4.36 3.86 4.43
C ALA A 84 -5.25 5.11 4.38
N ILE A 85 -6.26 5.18 5.25
CA ILE A 85 -7.15 6.35 5.35
C ILE A 85 -6.35 7.60 5.78
N GLY A 86 -5.48 7.45 6.78
CA GLY A 86 -4.69 8.56 7.32
C GLY A 86 -3.76 9.17 6.28
N VAL A 87 -3.06 8.36 5.48
CA VAL A 87 -2.16 8.89 4.45
C VAL A 87 -2.94 9.47 3.26
N ALA A 88 -4.09 8.89 2.89
CA ALA A 88 -4.96 9.46 1.86
C ALA A 88 -5.40 10.88 2.24
N GLN A 89 -5.83 11.08 3.48
CA GLN A 89 -6.23 12.39 4.00
C GLN A 89 -5.05 13.36 4.09
N LEU A 90 -3.92 12.91 4.64
CA LEU A 90 -2.72 13.72 4.83
C LEU A 90 -2.19 14.27 3.51
N LEU A 91 -2.11 13.45 2.48
CA LEU A 91 -1.55 13.80 1.18
C LEU A 91 -2.61 14.17 0.13
N LYS A 92 -3.89 14.20 0.54
CA LYS A 92 -5.03 14.52 -0.33
C LYS A 92 -5.05 13.66 -1.59
N ALA A 93 -4.86 12.35 -1.40
CA ALA A 93 -4.90 11.36 -2.46
C ALA A 93 -6.28 10.69 -2.53
N ASP A 94 -6.71 10.32 -3.74
CA ASP A 94 -7.99 9.63 -3.97
C ASP A 94 -7.89 8.16 -3.54
N PHE A 95 -6.73 7.55 -3.75
CA PHE A 95 -6.41 6.18 -3.34
C PHE A 95 -5.23 6.17 -2.40
N ALA A 96 -5.14 5.16 -1.56
CA ALA A 96 -3.93 4.91 -0.80
C ALA A 96 -3.75 3.43 -0.49
N VAL A 97 -2.51 2.99 -0.42
CA VAL A 97 -2.15 1.65 0.03
C VAL A 97 -1.36 1.73 1.34
N SER A 98 -1.57 0.79 2.23
CA SER A 98 -0.76 0.68 3.46
C SER A 98 -0.31 -0.74 3.73
N THR A 99 0.80 -0.86 4.47
CA THR A 99 1.35 -2.14 4.95
C THR A 99 1.78 -2.04 6.40
N THR A 100 1.39 -3.01 7.21
CA THR A 100 1.92 -3.24 8.56
C THR A 100 2.07 -4.73 8.79
N GLY A 101 3.00 -5.18 9.63
CA GLY A 101 3.20 -6.62 9.81
C GLY A 101 4.44 -6.97 10.59
N ALA A 102 4.57 -8.28 10.91
CA ALA A 102 5.72 -8.90 11.55
C ALA A 102 6.69 -9.41 10.48
N GLY A 103 7.78 -8.69 10.26
CA GLY A 103 8.80 -9.06 9.25
C GLY A 103 9.66 -10.27 9.64
N GLY A 104 9.75 -10.59 10.91
CA GLY A 104 10.62 -11.63 11.45
C GLY A 104 12.03 -11.13 11.78
N PRO A 105 12.94 -12.02 12.25
CA PRO A 105 12.78 -13.47 12.31
C PRO A 105 11.91 -13.99 13.47
N GLY A 106 11.58 -13.17 14.46
CA GLY A 106 10.73 -13.52 15.60
C GLY A 106 9.30 -13.02 15.44
N PRO A 107 8.36 -13.47 16.31
CA PRO A 107 7.03 -12.93 16.38
C PRO A 107 7.04 -11.49 16.91
N GLU A 108 6.09 -10.67 16.49
CA GLU A 108 5.86 -9.30 16.96
C GLU A 108 4.37 -9.14 17.29
N GLU A 109 4.03 -8.55 18.44
CA GLU A 109 2.65 -8.38 18.93
C GLU A 109 1.82 -9.68 18.83
N ASP A 110 2.39 -10.81 19.25
CA ASP A 110 1.80 -12.15 19.15
C ASP A 110 1.48 -12.63 17.72
N GLN A 111 1.92 -11.91 16.69
CA GLN A 111 1.79 -12.33 15.30
C GLN A 111 3.01 -13.13 14.85
N PRO A 112 2.81 -14.28 14.16
CA PRO A 112 3.90 -15.06 13.60
C PRO A 112 4.70 -14.24 12.57
N PRO A 113 6.02 -14.52 12.43
CA PRO A 113 6.82 -13.93 11.35
C PRO A 113 6.17 -14.14 9.99
N GLY A 114 6.16 -13.13 9.15
CA GLY A 114 5.54 -13.17 7.82
C GLY A 114 4.06 -12.77 7.78
N THR A 115 3.43 -12.52 8.93
CA THR A 115 2.06 -11.97 8.97
C THR A 115 2.07 -10.49 8.55
N VAL A 116 1.35 -10.16 7.50
CA VAL A 116 1.27 -8.80 6.94
C VAL A 116 -0.18 -8.42 6.68
N PHE A 117 -0.56 -7.24 7.12
CA PHE A 117 -1.84 -6.63 6.81
C PHE A 117 -1.64 -5.54 5.77
N ILE A 118 -2.41 -5.63 4.68
CA ILE A 118 -2.39 -4.67 3.57
C ILE A 118 -3.77 -4.07 3.45
N ALA A 119 -3.86 -2.75 3.37
CA ALA A 119 -5.12 -2.07 3.12
C ALA A 119 -5.03 -1.16 1.89
N VAL A 120 -6.12 -1.07 1.15
CA VAL A 120 -6.27 -0.12 0.05
C VAL A 120 -7.52 0.71 0.30
N ALA A 121 -7.32 2.01 0.46
CA ALA A 121 -8.38 3.00 0.52
C ALA A 121 -8.71 3.51 -0.88
N SER A 122 -9.99 3.66 -1.16
CA SER A 122 -10.55 4.26 -2.36
C SER A 122 -11.61 5.29 -1.99
N PRO A 123 -12.12 6.09 -2.93
CA PRO A 123 -13.24 7.00 -2.66
C PRO A 123 -14.51 6.30 -2.15
N ALA A 124 -14.70 5.02 -2.51
CA ALA A 124 -15.88 4.26 -2.16
C ALA A 124 -15.76 3.54 -0.81
N ASN A 125 -14.59 2.96 -0.51
CA ASN A 125 -14.37 2.15 0.69
C ASN A 125 -12.88 2.01 1.03
N CYS A 126 -12.60 1.30 2.12
CA CYS A 126 -11.24 0.87 2.47
C CYS A 126 -11.26 -0.63 2.80
N GLU A 127 -10.66 -1.43 1.93
CA GLU A 127 -10.50 -2.87 2.12
C GLU A 127 -9.15 -3.16 2.76
N ALA A 128 -9.14 -4.09 3.71
CA ALA A 128 -7.91 -4.57 4.34
C ALA A 128 -7.93 -6.09 4.42
N LYS A 129 -6.77 -6.70 4.15
CA LYS A 129 -6.58 -8.15 4.10
C LYS A 129 -5.35 -8.56 4.88
N GLU A 130 -5.42 -9.75 5.44
CA GLU A 130 -4.30 -10.44 6.07
C GLU A 130 -3.63 -11.35 5.04
N TYR A 131 -2.30 -11.36 5.05
CA TYR A 131 -1.44 -12.23 4.26
C TYR A 131 -0.41 -12.89 5.16
N HIS A 132 0.01 -14.07 4.76
CA HIS A 132 1.14 -14.74 5.38
C HIS A 132 2.18 -15.10 4.32
N PHE A 133 3.39 -14.59 4.48
CA PHE A 133 4.49 -14.78 3.55
C PHE A 133 5.63 -15.57 4.20
N ASP A 134 5.94 -16.75 3.67
CA ASP A 134 7.09 -17.52 4.08
C ASP A 134 8.38 -16.92 3.53
N GLY A 135 9.44 -17.01 4.33
CA GLY A 135 10.80 -16.60 3.95
C GLY A 135 11.53 -15.85 5.05
N ASP A 136 12.74 -15.43 4.73
CA ASP A 136 13.49 -14.48 5.56
C ASP A 136 12.87 -13.07 5.51
N PRO A 137 13.26 -12.15 6.41
CA PRO A 137 12.69 -10.81 6.46
C PRO A 137 12.74 -10.05 5.14
N GLU A 138 13.83 -10.18 4.38
CA GLU A 138 13.96 -9.53 3.07
C GLU A 138 12.94 -10.09 2.06
N THR A 139 12.73 -11.41 2.07
CA THR A 139 11.74 -12.09 1.23
C THR A 139 10.32 -11.67 1.60
N VAL A 140 10.00 -11.56 2.89
CA VAL A 140 8.70 -11.08 3.38
C VAL A 140 8.44 -9.67 2.90
N VAL A 141 9.38 -8.74 3.08
CA VAL A 141 9.28 -7.35 2.61
C VAL A 141 9.02 -7.29 1.10
N ARG A 142 9.75 -8.06 0.33
CA ARG A 142 9.62 -8.10 -1.13
C ARG A 142 8.26 -8.61 -1.59
N LYS A 143 7.76 -9.70 -0.97
CA LYS A 143 6.44 -10.27 -1.26
C LYS A 143 5.32 -9.34 -0.82
N ALA A 144 5.43 -8.73 0.35
CA ALA A 144 4.46 -7.75 0.85
C ALA A 144 4.37 -6.53 -0.08
N THR A 145 5.51 -6.02 -0.56
CA THR A 145 5.55 -4.93 -1.53
C THR A 145 4.83 -5.29 -2.84
N ALA A 146 5.14 -6.46 -3.39
CA ALA A 146 4.51 -6.93 -4.64
C ALA A 146 2.99 -7.10 -4.47
N GLN A 147 2.55 -7.68 -3.36
CA GLN A 147 1.12 -7.89 -3.07
C GLN A 147 0.40 -6.55 -2.88
N ALA A 148 0.98 -5.61 -2.14
CA ALA A 148 0.40 -4.29 -1.92
C ALA A 148 0.19 -3.51 -3.24
N LEU A 149 1.16 -3.57 -4.14
CA LEU A 149 1.04 -2.97 -5.47
C LEU A 149 -0.03 -3.68 -6.32
N HIS A 150 -0.10 -5.01 -6.24
CA HIS A 150 -1.13 -5.78 -6.93
C HIS A 150 -2.54 -5.42 -6.46
N ASP A 151 -2.74 -5.30 -5.14
CA ASP A 151 -4.03 -4.92 -4.56
C ASP A 151 -4.41 -3.49 -4.98
N LEU A 152 -3.47 -2.54 -4.95
CA LEU A 152 -3.69 -1.17 -5.43
C LEU A 152 -4.04 -1.14 -6.92
N ALA A 153 -3.34 -1.93 -7.77
CA ALA A 153 -3.64 -2.03 -9.20
C ALA A 153 -5.04 -2.57 -9.46
N THR A 154 -5.49 -3.53 -8.66
CA THR A 154 -6.82 -4.12 -8.75
C THR A 154 -7.91 -3.10 -8.44
N VAL A 155 -7.79 -2.40 -7.32
CA VAL A 155 -8.77 -1.40 -6.87
C VAL A 155 -8.84 -0.22 -7.85
N THR A 156 -7.70 0.34 -8.25
CA THR A 156 -7.65 1.44 -9.22
C THR A 156 -8.21 1.05 -10.59
N GLY A 157 -8.00 -0.21 -11.03
CA GLY A 157 -8.53 -0.73 -12.28
C GLY A 157 -10.05 -0.93 -12.27
N HIS A 158 -10.64 -1.29 -11.14
CA HIS A 158 -12.11 -1.40 -10.99
C HIS A 158 -12.78 -0.04 -11.08
N GLU A 159 -12.29 0.97 -10.38
CA GLU A 159 -12.84 2.31 -10.41
C GLU A 159 -12.71 2.99 -11.77
N CYS A 160 -11.61 2.76 -12.49
CA CYS A 160 -11.43 3.25 -13.85
C CYS A 160 -12.51 2.71 -14.80
N ARG A 161 -12.86 1.43 -14.69
CA ARG A 161 -13.94 0.81 -15.50
C ARG A 161 -15.32 1.34 -15.12
N SER A 162 -15.60 1.53 -13.86
CA SER A 162 -16.89 2.03 -13.37
C SER A 162 -17.17 3.46 -13.85
N ARG A 163 -16.17 4.33 -13.85
CA ARG A 163 -16.28 5.71 -14.36
C ARG A 163 -16.48 5.74 -15.88
N SER A 164 -15.78 4.90 -16.65
CA SER A 164 -15.96 4.82 -18.09
C SER A 164 -17.36 4.32 -18.51
N ALA A 165 -17.97 3.45 -17.70
CA ALA A 165 -19.33 2.96 -17.95
C ALA A 165 -20.42 3.98 -17.59
N ALA A 166 -20.12 4.97 -16.74
CA ALA A 166 -21.08 6.02 -16.32
C ALA A 166 -21.10 7.21 -17.28
N THR A 167 -20.13 7.33 -18.19
CA THR A 167 -20.00 8.44 -19.15
C THR A 167 -20.34 8.08 -20.57
N GLY A 168 -20.74 6.84 -20.86
CA GLY A 168 -21.18 6.35 -22.16
C GLY A 168 -22.68 6.04 -22.17
#